data_47f59644cdb8e5cc05eb15c997fd8252
#
_entry.id   47f59644cdb8e5cc05eb15c997fd8252
#
_cell.length_a   1.000
_cell.length_b   1.000
_cell.length_c   1.000
_cell.angle_alpha   90.00
_cell.angle_beta   90.00
_cell.angle_gamma   90.00
#
_symmetry.space_group_name_H-M   'P 1'
#
loop_
_entity.id
_entity.type
_entity.pdbx_description
1 polymer ?
#
loop_
_entity_poly.entity_id
_entity_poly.type
_entity_poly.pdbx_seq_one_letter_code
_entity_poly.pdbx_strand_id
1 'polypeptide(L)'
;MKLLIYITNNTQHVYPILASMLEQHIGGATVVDCEGMLRAISETSSEPPPIFGSLRAFLNPTQQNGKMIFAALQDDQVPVAKRIIQAVAGNLTEANHGVLFTVPIDDAELTDTHEARR
;
A
#
# COMPACT_ATOMS: atom_id res chain seq x y z
N MET A 1 -5.41 1.98 18.47
CA MET A 1 -4.50 2.40 17.38
C MET A 1 -4.16 1.22 16.49
N LYS A 2 -4.15 1.44 15.21
CA LYS A 2 -3.88 0.41 14.20
C LYS A 2 -2.81 0.89 13.25
N LEU A 3 -2.02 -0.05 12.73
CA LEU A 3 -1.16 0.22 11.60
C LEU A 3 -1.91 -0.22 10.35
N LEU A 4 -2.20 0.74 9.47
CA LEU A 4 -2.80 0.46 8.18
C LEU A 4 -1.69 0.29 7.16
N ILE A 5 -1.78 -0.76 6.34
CA ILE A 5 -0.80 -1.05 5.30
C ILE A 5 -1.56 -1.26 3.99
N TYR A 6 -1.17 -0.48 2.97
CA TYR A 6 -1.73 -0.62 1.63
C TYR A 6 -0.59 -0.77 0.63
N ILE A 7 -0.62 -1.84 -0.14
CA ILE A 7 0.40 -2.16 -1.13
C ILE A 7 -0.25 -2.17 -2.51
N THR A 8 0.35 -1.45 -3.45
CA THR A 8 -0.20 -1.36 -4.80
C THR A 8 0.91 -1.31 -5.84
N ASN A 9 0.64 -1.91 -6.99
CA ASN A 9 1.47 -1.74 -8.19
C ASN A 9 1.02 -0.54 -9.03
N ASN A 10 -0.15 0.01 -8.76
CA ASN A 10 -0.66 1.17 -9.46
C ASN A 10 -0.15 2.43 -8.76
N THR A 11 1.08 2.78 -9.06
CA THR A 11 1.76 3.86 -8.35
C THR A 11 1.09 5.23 -8.57
N GLN A 12 0.31 5.37 -9.63
CA GLN A 12 -0.44 6.60 -9.88
C GLN A 12 -1.56 6.82 -8.84
N HIS A 13 -1.95 5.80 -8.10
CA HIS A 13 -2.94 5.94 -7.04
C HIS A 13 -2.37 6.55 -5.76
N VAL A 14 -1.06 6.53 -5.59
CA VAL A 14 -0.43 6.90 -4.32
C VAL A 14 -0.67 8.37 -3.99
N TYR A 15 -0.36 9.27 -4.92
CA TYR A 15 -0.51 10.69 -4.67
C TYR A 15 -1.97 11.09 -4.36
N PRO A 16 -2.97 10.64 -5.14
CA PRO A 16 -4.37 10.96 -4.79
C PRO A 16 -4.78 10.45 -3.42
N ILE A 17 -4.31 9.26 -3.02
CA ILE A 17 -4.61 8.72 -1.70
C ILE A 17 -4.01 9.62 -0.61
N LEU A 18 -2.74 9.98 -0.75
CA LEU A 18 -2.07 10.81 0.24
C LEU A 18 -2.71 12.20 0.34
N ALA A 19 -3.06 12.78 -0.80
CA ALA A 19 -3.71 14.10 -0.81
C ALA A 19 -5.07 14.05 -0.10
N SER A 20 -5.85 13.00 -0.36
CA SER A 20 -7.15 12.84 0.31
C SER A 20 -6.99 12.57 1.80
N MET A 21 -5.98 11.81 2.18
CA MET A 21 -5.67 11.58 3.60
C MET A 21 -5.36 12.89 4.31
N LEU A 22 -4.55 13.73 3.68
CA LEU A 22 -4.18 15.01 4.27
C LEU A 22 -5.41 15.92 4.43
N GLU A 23 -6.31 15.93 3.45
CA GLU A 23 -7.57 16.67 3.56
C GLU A 23 -8.42 16.22 4.72
N GLN A 24 -8.30 14.95 5.11
CA GLN A 24 -9.02 14.38 6.25
C GLN A 24 -8.17 14.38 7.52
N HIS A 25 -7.12 15.18 7.55
CA HIS A 25 -6.24 15.34 8.70
C HIS A 25 -5.48 14.08 9.08
N ILE A 26 -5.20 13.23 8.11
CA ILE A 26 -4.33 12.08 8.28
C ILE A 26 -3.00 12.41 7.63
N GLY A 27 -2.05 12.86 8.42
CA GLY A 27 -0.78 13.37 7.90
C GLY A 27 0.44 12.51 8.19
N GLY A 28 0.24 11.36 8.84
CA GLY A 28 1.36 10.54 9.29
C GLY A 28 1.70 9.35 8.41
N ALA A 29 1.25 9.35 7.16
CA ALA A 29 1.53 8.22 6.27
C ALA A 29 2.97 8.27 5.75
N THR A 30 3.54 7.09 5.58
CA THR A 30 4.88 6.90 5.01
C THR A 30 4.75 6.04 3.77
N VAL A 31 5.52 6.36 2.74
CA VAL A 31 5.53 5.60 1.49
C VAL A 31 6.91 5.00 1.29
N VAL A 32 6.95 3.71 0.98
CA VAL A 32 8.19 3.03 0.65
C VAL A 32 8.04 2.24 -0.65
N ASP A 33 9.13 2.13 -1.37
CA ASP A 33 9.17 1.26 -2.53
C ASP A 33 9.19 -0.19 -2.06
N CYS A 34 8.48 -1.05 -2.77
CA CYS A 34 8.44 -2.45 -2.44
C CYS A 34 8.40 -3.31 -3.69
N GLU A 35 8.70 -4.59 -3.51
CA GLU A 35 8.75 -5.54 -4.60
C GLU A 35 7.99 -6.79 -4.20
N GLY A 36 7.10 -7.25 -5.08
CA GLY A 36 6.35 -8.47 -4.84
C GLY A 36 7.19 -9.72 -5.03
N MET A 37 6.74 -10.81 -4.45
CA MET A 37 7.48 -12.07 -4.47
C MET A 37 7.73 -12.58 -5.89
N LEU A 38 6.70 -12.54 -6.74
CA LEU A 38 6.85 -13.07 -8.10
C LEU A 38 7.82 -12.24 -8.92
N ARG A 39 7.79 -10.91 -8.73
CA ARG A 39 8.74 -10.04 -9.43
C ARG A 39 10.16 -10.26 -8.94
N ALA A 40 10.34 -10.37 -7.62
CA ALA A 40 11.65 -10.60 -7.03
C ALA A 40 12.26 -11.90 -7.56
N ILE A 41 11.47 -12.96 -7.65
CA ILE A 41 11.93 -14.24 -8.16
C ILE A 41 12.29 -14.12 -9.65
N SER A 42 11.46 -13.45 -10.45
CA SER A 42 11.69 -13.34 -11.88
C SER A 42 12.91 -12.50 -12.22
N GLU A 43 13.25 -11.52 -11.39
CA GLU A 43 14.43 -10.68 -11.60
C GLU A 43 15.72 -11.34 -11.17
N THR A 44 15.67 -12.18 -10.13
CA THR A 44 16.89 -12.79 -9.59
C THR A 44 17.25 -14.10 -10.25
N SER A 45 16.34 -14.69 -11.01
CA SER A 45 16.57 -15.98 -11.67
C SER A 45 16.76 -15.78 -13.18
N SER A 46 17.95 -16.07 -13.69
CA SER A 46 18.20 -16.05 -15.11
C SER A 46 17.50 -17.24 -15.80
N GLU A 47 17.28 -18.31 -15.07
CA GLU A 47 16.55 -19.47 -15.55
C GLU A 47 15.49 -19.84 -14.51
N PRO A 48 14.32 -19.19 -14.57
CA PRO A 48 13.28 -19.51 -13.61
C PRO A 48 12.84 -20.96 -13.78
N PRO A 49 12.47 -21.65 -12.69
CA PRO A 49 11.94 -23.00 -12.78
C PRO A 49 10.79 -23.09 -13.79
N PRO A 50 10.63 -24.22 -14.49
CA PRO A 50 9.54 -24.36 -15.47
C PRO A 50 8.15 -24.06 -14.92
N ILE A 51 7.96 -24.30 -13.63
CA ILE A 51 6.69 -23.99 -12.94
C ILE A 51 6.34 -22.50 -13.02
N PHE A 52 7.36 -21.64 -13.15
CA PHE A 52 7.13 -20.20 -13.29
C PHE A 52 6.94 -19.75 -14.72
N GLY A 53 7.11 -20.64 -15.71
CA GLY A 53 6.87 -20.29 -17.09
C GLY A 53 5.45 -19.84 -17.35
N SER A 54 4.48 -20.51 -16.72
CA SER A 54 3.08 -20.12 -16.82
C SER A 54 2.78 -18.86 -16.00
N LEU A 55 3.51 -18.64 -14.92
CA LEU A 55 3.32 -17.44 -14.10
C LEU A 55 3.86 -16.20 -14.80
N ARG A 56 4.87 -16.34 -15.65
CA ARG A 56 5.39 -15.21 -16.43
C ARG A 56 4.33 -14.59 -17.32
N ALA A 57 3.34 -15.36 -17.75
CA ALA A 57 2.26 -14.81 -18.54
C ALA A 57 1.42 -13.81 -17.75
N PHE A 58 1.43 -13.91 -16.43
CA PHE A 58 0.72 -12.98 -15.56
C PHE A 58 1.59 -11.81 -15.11
N LEU A 59 2.90 -11.87 -15.34
CA LEU A 59 3.79 -10.78 -14.99
C LEU A 59 3.84 -9.81 -16.16
N ASN A 60 3.40 -8.60 -15.91
CA ASN A 60 3.50 -7.54 -16.91
C ASN A 60 4.96 -7.04 -16.93
N PRO A 61 5.71 -7.23 -18.01
CA PRO A 61 7.11 -6.82 -18.04
C PRO A 61 7.29 -5.30 -17.94
N THR A 62 6.24 -4.53 -18.19
CA THR A 62 6.28 -3.08 -18.01
C THR A 62 5.85 -2.65 -16.61
N GLN A 63 5.42 -3.60 -15.79
CA GLN A 63 4.96 -3.30 -14.45
C GLN A 63 6.14 -2.88 -13.57
N GLN A 64 6.05 -1.69 -13.01
CA GLN A 64 7.08 -1.15 -12.14
C GLN A 64 6.97 -1.76 -10.74
N ASN A 65 7.99 -1.51 -9.92
CA ASN A 65 7.95 -1.87 -8.51
C ASN A 65 6.75 -1.21 -7.84
N GLY A 66 6.22 -1.89 -6.86
CA GLY A 66 5.08 -1.39 -6.11
C GLY A 66 5.46 -0.33 -5.11
N LYS A 67 4.44 0.25 -4.51
CA LYS A 67 4.55 1.18 -3.40
C LYS A 67 3.75 0.65 -2.22
N MET A 68 4.27 0.84 -1.03
CA MET A 68 3.56 0.55 0.19
C MET A 68 3.33 1.85 0.96
N ILE A 69 2.08 2.09 1.32
CA ILE A 69 1.71 3.19 2.21
C ILE A 69 1.41 2.59 3.56
N PHE A 70 2.00 3.12 4.62
CA PHE A 70 1.63 2.68 5.96
C PHE A 70 1.46 3.89 6.87
N ALA A 71 0.54 3.76 7.82
CA ALA A 71 0.21 4.84 8.73
C ALA A 71 -0.30 4.28 10.05
N ALA A 72 0.17 4.84 11.15
CA ALA A 72 -0.40 4.57 12.47
C ALA A 72 -1.62 5.45 12.63
N LEU A 73 -2.78 4.84 12.81
CA LEU A 73 -4.06 5.53 12.83
C LEU A 73 -4.79 5.28 14.15
N GLN A 74 -5.52 6.28 14.59
CA GLN A 74 -6.51 6.06 15.63
C GLN A 74 -7.64 5.20 15.08
N ASP A 75 -8.35 4.52 15.97
CA ASP A 75 -9.38 3.58 15.53
C ASP A 75 -10.46 4.25 14.68
N ASP A 76 -10.81 5.50 14.97
CA ASP A 76 -11.82 6.23 14.21
C ASP A 76 -11.30 6.72 12.84
N GLN A 77 -10.00 6.78 12.65
CA GLN A 77 -9.42 7.15 11.37
C GLN A 77 -9.36 5.99 10.37
N VAL A 78 -9.43 4.76 10.87
CA VAL A 78 -9.30 3.57 10.00
C VAL A 78 -10.40 3.51 8.95
N PRO A 79 -11.69 3.66 9.29
CA PRO A 79 -12.73 3.65 8.25
C PRO A 79 -12.58 4.77 7.23
N VAL A 80 -12.12 5.94 7.68
CA VAL A 80 -11.89 7.08 6.78
C VAL A 80 -10.81 6.74 5.76
N ALA A 81 -9.67 6.23 6.23
CA ALA A 81 -8.57 5.86 5.35
C ALA A 81 -8.97 4.76 4.36
N LYS A 82 -9.73 3.77 4.82
CA LYS A 82 -10.21 2.71 3.94
C LYS A 82 -11.12 3.25 2.84
N ARG A 83 -12.02 4.16 3.17
CA ARG A 83 -12.89 4.78 2.16
C ARG A 83 -12.09 5.56 1.13
N ILE A 84 -11.07 6.27 1.58
CA ILE A 84 -10.19 7.03 0.67
C ILE A 84 -9.51 6.08 -0.32
N ILE A 85 -8.93 5.01 0.19
CA ILE A 85 -8.22 4.05 -0.66
C ILE A 85 -9.18 3.41 -1.65
N GLN A 86 -10.37 3.01 -1.20
CA GLN A 86 -11.36 2.39 -2.07
C GLN A 86 -11.89 3.36 -3.12
N ALA A 87 -12.01 4.63 -2.78
CA ALA A 87 -12.47 5.63 -3.74
C ALA A 87 -11.46 5.85 -4.87
N VAL A 88 -10.16 5.75 -4.56
CA VAL A 88 -9.11 5.95 -5.56
C VAL A 88 -8.83 4.67 -6.32
N ALA A 89 -8.66 3.55 -5.60
CA ALA A 89 -8.18 2.29 -6.17
C ALA A 89 -9.31 1.38 -6.66
N GLY A 90 -10.53 1.61 -6.21
CA GLY A 90 -11.65 0.74 -6.56
C GLY A 90 -11.78 -0.45 -5.62
N ASN A 91 -12.50 -1.46 -6.06
CA ASN A 91 -12.79 -2.63 -5.23
C ASN A 91 -11.54 -3.48 -5.05
N LEU A 92 -11.05 -3.55 -3.81
CA LEU A 92 -9.82 -4.26 -3.49
C LEU A 92 -9.95 -5.78 -3.53
N THR A 93 -11.16 -6.30 -3.69
CA THR A 93 -11.36 -7.74 -3.89
C THR A 93 -11.09 -8.16 -5.32
N GLU A 94 -10.97 -7.21 -6.23
CA GLU A 94 -10.63 -7.50 -7.61
C GLU A 94 -9.13 -7.58 -7.80
N ALA A 95 -8.69 -8.33 -8.81
CA ALA A 95 -7.27 -8.50 -9.09
C ALA A 95 -6.62 -7.16 -9.43
N ASN A 96 -5.37 -6.98 -8.99
CA ASN A 96 -4.53 -5.82 -9.30
C ASN A 96 -4.96 -4.50 -8.68
N HIS A 97 -5.87 -4.52 -7.71
CA HIS A 97 -6.28 -3.31 -7.01
C HIS A 97 -5.49 -3.08 -5.72
N GLY A 98 -4.57 -3.98 -5.41
CA GLY A 98 -3.73 -3.84 -4.24
C GLY A 98 -4.20 -4.67 -3.08
N VAL A 99 -3.46 -4.56 -1.98
CA VAL A 99 -3.73 -5.28 -0.73
C VAL A 99 -3.80 -4.28 0.39
N LEU A 100 -4.87 -4.35 1.17
CA LEU A 100 -5.10 -3.46 2.30
C LEU A 100 -5.37 -4.29 3.55
N PHE A 101 -4.61 -4.02 4.60
CA PHE A 101 -4.87 -4.67 5.89
C PHE A 101 -4.43 -3.78 7.03
N THR A 102 -4.92 -4.10 8.21
CA THR A 102 -4.55 -3.39 9.43
C THR A 102 -4.07 -4.39 10.47
N VAL A 103 -3.14 -3.93 11.31
CA VAL A 103 -2.68 -4.72 12.45
C VAL A 103 -2.77 -3.86 13.70
N PRO A 104 -3.04 -4.47 14.87
CA PRO A 104 -3.02 -3.72 16.12
C PRO A 104 -1.62 -3.22 16.45
N ILE A 105 -1.56 -2.03 17.05
CA ILE A 105 -0.32 -1.49 17.61
C ILE A 105 -0.44 -1.56 19.12
N ASP A 106 0.45 -2.33 19.74
CA ASP A 106 0.44 -2.48 21.20
C ASP A 106 0.98 -1.24 21.90
N ASP A 107 2.04 -0.65 21.34
CA ASP A 107 2.70 0.50 21.94
C ASP A 107 3.36 1.31 20.85
N ALA A 108 3.33 2.62 20.99
CA ALA A 108 3.95 3.52 20.03
C ALA A 108 4.36 4.80 20.73
N GLU A 109 5.55 5.27 20.42
CA GLU A 109 6.00 6.60 20.80
C GLU A 109 6.00 7.43 19.54
N LEU A 110 5.02 8.31 19.42
CA LEU A 110 4.85 9.15 18.24
C LEU A 110 5.17 10.58 18.61
N THR A 111 5.82 11.26 17.66
CA THR A 111 5.95 12.71 17.77
C THR A 111 4.55 13.29 17.83
N ASP A 112 4.33 14.28 18.70
CA ASP A 112 3.05 14.97 18.73
C ASP A 112 2.90 15.77 17.44
N THR A 113 2.30 15.14 16.46
CA THR A 113 2.02 15.77 15.17
C THR A 113 0.67 16.46 15.17
N HIS A 114 0.02 16.46 16.32
CA HIS A 114 -1.32 17.01 16.44
C HIS A 114 -1.37 18.46 15.99
N GLU A 115 -0.39 19.24 16.38
CA GLU A 115 -0.30 20.64 15.98
C GLU A 115 0.03 20.79 14.51
N ALA A 116 0.86 19.94 13.97
CA ALA A 116 1.23 19.98 12.55
C ALA A 116 0.07 19.62 11.64
N ARG A 117 -0.93 18.93 12.15
CA ARG A 117 -2.10 18.51 11.39
C ARG A 117 -3.22 19.54 11.39
N ARG A 118 -3.09 20.58 12.13
CA ARG A 118 -4.11 21.63 12.24
C ARG A 118 -3.97 22.64 11.13
#